data_dad56b917622059140d71aa95f3cf50d
#
_entry.id   dad56b917622059140d71aa95f3cf50d
#
_cell.length_a   1.000
_cell.length_b   1.000
_cell.length_c   1.000
_cell.angle_alpha   90.00
_cell.angle_beta   90.00
_cell.angle_gamma   90.00
#
_symmetry.space_group_name_H-M   'P 1'
#
loop_
_entity.id
_entity.type
_entity.pdbx_description
1 polymer ?
#
loop_
_entity_poly.entity_id
_entity_poly.type
_entity_poly.pdbx_seq_one_letter_code
_entity_poly.pdbx_strand_id
1 'polypeptide(L)'
;MSSNLPGGGNPVSIEAIDEIQIVISPFDVRQTNFIGGGINAITKSGTNTYKGTAYIYHQNENMRGDAIDRETILGAREKDQSTTYGFTIGGPIIKNKLFFFANGELQNTPAIANRWRASEDGVANADAYISRATVADLQNVSDIAKERYGYDTGSFSSFPSDNKNTKLLARIDWNINNNHRLALRYNYTKNTVWNAPNASSMDGGTRMSGSRTSQYAMSYANSMYSLDNLVHSLSFDLNSRFSATLSNQFLATFSKLDDVRGTNSSIFPFVDILKDNQNYISFGEELFTYNNAVHNTVWNIKDDVTYYTGNHKIMVGLNYEHQMADNQYLRNGTGYYRYTSLDDFVQGAAPEIVCLTYGYNGENEPASRVQYNKLGFYLQDEWNVRSDFKVTAGLRFDGIFFDNGDLMTNNAILDLDYNGRHIDTGKWPGNSLTVSPRIGFSWDILGNNTLKLRGGSGLFSGRLPLVFFTNMPTNGGMIQYQAQVNAKNAKDKGFTMDEFKGGILSTEALKQKFYDLGYPQTIKPEDGTVPSSICGVDPDFKMPQVWKSSIAVDYTVPVSFPLNVTVEGIYNKTLNAAMLKDWSQKDINGFTRFNGADNRPVFPSDATYTDEAGKSLPSAYMLENTSRG
;
A
#
# COMPACT_ATOMS: atom_id res chain seq x y z
N MET A 1 0.44 -2.98 8.54
CA MET A 1 1.41 -2.17 7.81
C MET A 1 1.30 -2.55 6.36
N SER A 2 0.73 -1.70 5.54
CA SER A 2 0.97 -1.78 4.11
C SER A 2 2.38 -1.24 3.90
N SER A 3 3.39 -2.05 4.05
CA SER A 3 4.76 -1.69 3.76
C SER A 3 5.09 -1.98 2.30
N ASN A 4 4.25 -1.51 1.41
CA ASN A 4 4.69 -1.33 0.05
C ASN A 4 5.38 0.04 -0.01
N LEU A 5 6.57 0.12 0.60
CA LEU A 5 7.50 1.17 0.21
C LEU A 5 7.85 0.89 -1.25
N PRO A 6 7.31 1.62 -2.23
CA PRO A 6 7.72 1.47 -3.62
C PRO A 6 9.23 1.72 -3.68
N GLY A 7 9.95 0.81 -4.32
CA GLY A 7 11.40 0.90 -4.41
C GLY A 7 12.18 0.12 -3.36
N GLY A 8 11.55 -0.73 -2.54
CA GLY A 8 12.25 -1.66 -1.63
C GLY A 8 13.02 -0.99 -0.49
N GLY A 9 12.64 0.23 -0.11
CA GLY A 9 13.29 0.96 0.97
C GLY A 9 13.08 0.32 2.34
N ASN A 10 14.17 0.12 3.09
CA ASN A 10 14.10 -0.30 4.48
C ASN A 10 13.58 0.87 5.35
N PRO A 11 12.56 0.70 6.22
CA PRO A 11 12.01 1.78 7.04
C PRO A 11 12.97 2.27 8.15
N VAL A 12 14.01 1.51 8.46
CA VAL A 12 15.01 1.86 9.48
C VAL A 12 16.40 1.71 8.86
N SER A 13 17.31 2.64 9.18
CA SER A 13 18.71 2.51 8.77
C SER A 13 19.33 1.25 9.38
N ILE A 14 20.10 0.51 8.59
CA ILE A 14 20.85 -0.68 9.07
C ILE A 14 21.81 -0.30 10.20
N GLU A 15 22.43 0.88 10.12
CA GLU A 15 23.35 1.40 11.12
C GLU A 15 22.67 1.73 12.47
N ALA A 16 21.34 1.88 12.49
CA ALA A 16 20.55 2.09 13.70
C ALA A 16 20.08 0.78 14.36
N ILE A 17 20.32 -0.36 13.72
CA ILE A 17 19.87 -1.67 14.19
C ILE A 17 20.98 -2.31 15.04
N ASP A 18 20.60 -2.84 16.20
CA ASP A 18 21.45 -3.63 17.10
C ASP A 18 21.31 -5.13 16.81
N GLU A 19 20.05 -5.60 16.65
CA GLU A 19 19.73 -7.00 16.44
C GLU A 19 18.52 -7.14 15.50
N ILE A 20 18.53 -8.18 14.67
CA ILE A 20 17.38 -8.59 13.86
C ILE A 20 16.93 -9.97 14.34
N GLN A 21 15.65 -10.07 14.71
CA GLN A 21 15.01 -11.32 15.11
C GLN A 21 14.01 -11.74 14.03
N ILE A 22 14.20 -12.93 13.49
CA ILE A 22 13.25 -13.56 12.56
C ILE A 22 12.43 -14.59 13.32
N VAL A 23 11.11 -14.43 13.30
CA VAL A 23 10.18 -15.27 14.03
C VAL A 23 9.18 -15.87 13.06
N ILE A 24 9.20 -17.21 12.89
CA ILE A 24 8.34 -17.90 11.93
C ILE A 24 7.07 -18.44 12.58
N SER A 25 7.17 -19.01 13.77
CA SER A 25 6.04 -19.60 14.51
C SER A 25 6.16 -19.31 16.00
N PRO A 26 5.92 -18.05 16.44
CA PRO A 26 5.98 -17.71 17.85
C PRO A 26 4.74 -18.24 18.57
N PHE A 27 4.90 -19.17 19.50
CA PHE A 27 3.78 -19.66 20.31
C PHE A 27 3.43 -18.73 21.48
N ASP A 28 4.13 -17.62 21.63
CA ASP A 28 3.80 -16.55 22.59
C ASP A 28 2.51 -15.83 22.14
N VAL A 29 1.50 -15.78 23.02
CA VAL A 29 0.17 -15.19 22.73
C VAL A 29 0.20 -13.68 22.58
N ARG A 30 1.28 -12.99 23.00
CA ARG A 30 1.48 -11.56 22.76
C ARG A 30 1.63 -11.23 21.29
N GLN A 31 2.09 -12.19 20.48
CA GLN A 31 2.29 -12.01 19.05
C GLN A 31 0.96 -12.13 18.31
N THR A 32 0.59 -11.13 17.54
CA THR A 32 -0.66 -11.06 16.76
C THR A 32 -0.46 -10.31 15.44
N ASN A 33 -1.50 -10.23 14.63
CA ASN A 33 -1.51 -9.49 13.36
C ASN A 33 -0.61 -10.06 12.26
N PHE A 34 -0.28 -11.34 12.30
CA PHE A 34 0.44 -12.00 11.22
C PHE A 34 0.03 -13.48 11.10
N ILE A 35 0.08 -13.99 9.88
CA ILE A 35 -0.13 -15.40 9.51
C ILE A 35 1.11 -16.03 8.88
N GLY A 36 2.09 -15.24 8.47
CA GLY A 36 3.39 -15.64 7.96
C GLY A 36 4.45 -15.74 9.06
N GLY A 37 5.49 -14.96 8.94
CA GLY A 37 6.54 -14.72 9.95
C GLY A 37 6.62 -13.23 10.31
N GLY A 38 7.47 -12.92 11.28
CA GLY A 38 7.78 -11.55 11.69
C GLY A 38 9.29 -11.30 11.64
N ILE A 39 9.66 -10.09 11.24
CA ILE A 39 11.02 -9.59 11.34
C ILE A 39 11.00 -8.43 12.33
N ASN A 40 11.68 -8.59 13.46
CA ASN A 40 11.78 -7.57 14.49
C ASN A 40 13.18 -6.95 14.45
N ALA A 41 13.27 -5.66 14.19
CA ALA A 41 14.50 -4.89 14.29
C ALA A 41 14.58 -4.22 15.66
N ILE A 42 15.57 -4.59 16.45
CA ILE A 42 15.87 -3.95 17.74
C ILE A 42 16.85 -2.83 17.46
N THR A 43 16.48 -1.60 17.82
CA THR A 43 17.29 -0.42 17.58
C THR A 43 18.35 -0.24 18.66
N LYS A 44 19.52 0.27 18.27
CA LYS A 44 20.59 0.67 19.21
C LYS A 44 20.06 1.64 20.26
N SER A 45 20.70 1.65 21.40
CA SER A 45 20.44 2.56 22.54
C SER A 45 21.71 3.28 22.95
N GLY A 46 21.57 4.38 23.71
CA GLY A 46 22.71 5.04 24.36
C GLY A 46 23.30 4.21 25.49
N THR A 47 24.58 4.41 25.75
CA THR A 47 25.33 3.77 26.83
C THR A 47 26.01 4.82 27.71
N ASN A 48 26.75 4.40 28.76
CA ASN A 48 27.53 5.31 29.59
C ASN A 48 28.74 5.96 28.86
N THR A 49 29.00 5.52 27.62
CA THR A 49 30.07 6.05 26.78
C THR A 49 29.46 6.68 25.55
N TYR A 50 29.90 7.88 25.17
CA TYR A 50 29.54 8.47 23.89
C TYR A 50 30.14 7.66 22.77
N LYS A 51 29.28 7.29 21.81
CA LYS A 51 29.69 6.62 20.57
C LYS A 51 29.00 7.32 19.41
N GLY A 52 29.72 7.44 18.30
CA GLY A 52 29.19 8.02 17.08
C GLY A 52 29.88 7.41 15.86
N THR A 53 29.15 7.36 14.76
CA THR A 53 29.65 6.96 13.44
C THR A 53 29.19 7.96 12.41
N ALA A 54 30.01 8.22 11.41
CA ALA A 54 29.60 8.87 10.18
C ALA A 54 29.98 7.94 9.03
N TYR A 55 29.11 7.80 8.04
CA TYR A 55 29.33 6.86 6.95
C TYR A 55 28.83 7.41 5.62
N ILE A 56 29.45 6.92 4.56
CA ILE A 56 29.02 7.12 3.18
C ILE A 56 29.08 5.77 2.46
N TYR A 57 28.00 5.42 1.78
CA TYR A 57 27.96 4.28 0.87
C TYR A 57 27.71 4.80 -0.53
N HIS A 58 28.51 4.36 -1.47
CA HIS A 58 28.35 4.72 -2.87
C HIS A 58 28.42 3.47 -3.74
N GLN A 59 27.49 3.39 -4.68
CA GLN A 59 27.40 2.34 -5.68
C GLN A 59 27.08 2.97 -7.03
N ASN A 60 27.68 2.46 -8.10
CA ASN A 60 27.32 2.82 -9.46
C ASN A 60 27.43 1.60 -10.40
N GLU A 61 27.00 1.76 -11.65
CA GLU A 61 26.99 0.72 -12.68
C GLU A 61 28.35 0.09 -12.93
N ASN A 62 29.46 0.84 -12.76
CA ASN A 62 30.81 0.36 -13.00
C ASN A 62 31.35 -0.52 -11.85
N MET A 63 30.69 -0.53 -10.69
CA MET A 63 31.05 -1.39 -9.55
C MET A 63 30.45 -2.79 -9.64
N ARG A 64 29.69 -3.09 -10.68
CA ARG A 64 29.10 -4.41 -10.92
C ARG A 64 30.01 -5.25 -11.80
N GLY A 65 30.10 -6.55 -11.53
CA GLY A 65 30.84 -7.50 -12.39
C GLY A 65 30.23 -7.59 -13.80
N ASP A 66 31.02 -7.89 -14.83
CA ASP A 66 30.63 -7.95 -16.25
C ASP A 66 30.16 -9.33 -16.68
N ALA A 67 30.23 -10.33 -15.80
CA ALA A 67 29.91 -11.70 -16.13
C ALA A 67 28.96 -12.33 -15.11
N ILE A 68 28.04 -13.15 -15.60
CA ILE A 68 27.26 -14.09 -14.80
C ILE A 68 27.69 -15.49 -15.24
N ASP A 69 28.05 -16.35 -14.30
CA ASP A 69 28.48 -17.73 -14.54
C ASP A 69 29.54 -17.86 -15.65
N ARG A 70 30.54 -16.95 -15.63
CA ARG A 70 31.62 -16.81 -16.62
C ARG A 70 31.21 -16.36 -18.02
N GLU A 71 29.93 -16.12 -18.27
CA GLU A 71 29.46 -15.51 -19.51
C GLU A 71 29.40 -13.99 -19.37
N THR A 72 30.00 -13.28 -20.31
CA THR A 72 29.98 -11.83 -20.36
C THR A 72 28.58 -11.34 -20.70
N ILE A 73 28.02 -10.45 -19.88
CA ILE A 73 26.77 -9.77 -20.19
C ILE A 73 27.09 -8.70 -21.24
N LEU A 74 26.56 -8.91 -22.46
CA LEU A 74 26.76 -7.97 -23.56
C LEU A 74 25.78 -6.79 -23.46
N GLY A 75 26.27 -5.58 -23.70
CA GLY A 75 25.51 -4.35 -23.85
C GLY A 75 25.99 -3.22 -22.93
N ALA A 76 25.65 -1.99 -23.30
CA ALA A 76 25.89 -0.82 -22.46
C ALA A 76 25.00 -0.89 -21.22
N ARG A 77 25.61 -0.70 -20.06
CA ARG A 77 24.87 -0.64 -18.79
C ARG A 77 24.18 0.70 -18.66
N GLU A 78 22.95 0.63 -18.22
CA GLU A 78 22.25 1.84 -17.83
C GLU A 78 22.87 2.43 -16.57
N LYS A 79 22.81 3.75 -16.47
CA LYS A 79 23.27 4.46 -15.29
C LYS A 79 22.44 4.03 -14.08
N ASP A 80 23.09 3.45 -13.09
CA ASP A 80 22.49 2.95 -11.85
C ASP A 80 23.39 3.39 -10.69
N GLN A 81 23.03 4.50 -10.08
CA GLN A 81 23.81 5.14 -9.04
C GLN A 81 22.99 5.22 -7.75
N SER A 82 23.61 4.90 -6.62
CA SER A 82 23.05 5.13 -5.28
C SER A 82 24.13 5.69 -4.37
N THR A 83 23.80 6.74 -3.64
CA THR A 83 24.69 7.31 -2.62
C THR A 83 23.91 7.51 -1.34
N THR A 84 24.44 6.96 -0.24
CA THR A 84 23.86 7.06 1.10
C THR A 84 24.83 7.79 2.01
N TYR A 85 24.35 8.80 2.71
CA TYR A 85 25.07 9.53 3.76
C TYR A 85 24.35 9.31 5.08
N GLY A 86 25.09 9.08 6.15
CA GLY A 86 24.44 8.92 7.45
C GLY A 86 25.38 9.11 8.63
N PHE A 87 24.74 9.22 9.78
CA PHE A 87 25.43 9.26 11.06
C PHE A 87 24.63 8.55 12.15
N THR A 88 25.32 8.10 13.16
CA THR A 88 24.74 7.70 14.45
C THR A 88 25.46 8.42 15.57
N ILE A 89 24.73 8.74 16.63
CA ILE A 89 25.30 9.28 17.87
C ILE A 89 24.48 8.79 19.06
N GLY A 90 25.15 8.37 20.12
CA GLY A 90 24.50 7.96 21.36
C GLY A 90 25.43 8.11 22.56
N GLY A 91 24.83 8.22 23.73
CA GLY A 91 25.57 8.36 24.97
C GLY A 91 24.69 8.70 26.16
N PRO A 92 25.28 9.02 27.32
CA PRO A 92 24.54 9.38 28.50
C PRO A 92 24.20 10.90 28.51
N ILE A 93 22.92 11.23 28.76
CA ILE A 93 22.54 12.57 29.23
C ILE A 93 22.86 12.66 30.71
N ILE A 94 22.51 11.61 31.46
CA ILE A 94 22.87 11.41 32.87
C ILE A 94 23.44 10.00 33.00
N LYS A 95 24.68 9.84 33.38
CA LYS A 95 25.34 8.54 33.55
C LYS A 95 24.50 7.60 34.40
N ASN A 96 24.39 6.34 33.98
CA ASN A 96 23.62 5.26 34.60
C ASN A 96 22.09 5.49 34.64
N LYS A 97 21.59 6.66 34.22
CA LYS A 97 20.19 7.02 34.41
C LYS A 97 19.44 7.39 33.13
N LEU A 98 20.00 8.26 32.31
CA LEU A 98 19.31 8.79 31.14
C LEU A 98 20.24 8.77 29.93
N PHE A 99 19.80 8.12 28.90
CA PHE A 99 20.57 7.89 27.68
C PHE A 99 19.81 8.35 26.44
N PHE A 100 20.53 8.71 25.40
CA PHE A 100 19.97 9.01 24.10
C PHE A 100 20.69 8.23 22.99
N PHE A 101 19.99 8.03 21.91
CA PHE A 101 20.53 7.56 20.63
C PHE A 101 19.80 8.27 19.49
N ALA A 102 20.56 8.72 18.48
CA ALA A 102 20.01 9.33 17.27
C ALA A 102 20.72 8.78 16.03
N ASN A 103 19.97 8.64 14.95
CA ASN A 103 20.47 8.29 13.62
C ASN A 103 19.78 9.18 12.57
N GLY A 104 20.56 9.63 11.59
CA GLY A 104 20.08 10.29 10.38
C GLY A 104 20.71 9.63 9.16
N GLU A 105 19.90 9.36 8.15
CA GLU A 105 20.35 8.78 6.87
C GLU A 105 19.62 9.44 5.70
N LEU A 106 20.37 9.81 4.68
CA LEU A 106 19.87 10.31 3.41
C LEU A 106 20.46 9.45 2.29
N GLN A 107 19.58 8.81 1.54
CA GLN A 107 19.94 8.07 0.32
C GLN A 107 19.41 8.81 -0.90
N ASN A 108 20.25 8.97 -1.91
CA ASN A 108 19.90 9.50 -3.22
C ASN A 108 20.18 8.44 -4.28
N THR A 109 19.15 8.08 -5.05
CA THR A 109 19.22 7.08 -6.12
C THR A 109 18.59 7.68 -7.37
N PRO A 110 19.33 8.51 -8.13
CA PRO A 110 18.83 9.09 -9.37
C PRO A 110 18.36 7.99 -10.32
N ALA A 111 17.15 8.13 -10.85
CA ALA A 111 16.58 7.19 -11.80
C ALA A 111 16.00 7.92 -13.00
N ILE A 112 16.14 7.34 -14.19
CA ILE A 112 15.62 7.91 -15.43
C ILE A 112 14.15 7.48 -15.56
N ALA A 113 13.22 8.36 -15.19
CA ALA A 113 11.78 8.10 -15.32
C ALA A 113 11.28 8.26 -16.77
N ASN A 114 11.94 9.09 -17.58
CA ASN A 114 11.65 9.24 -19.00
C ASN A 114 12.96 9.38 -19.81
N ARG A 115 13.14 8.51 -20.82
CA ARG A 115 14.31 8.45 -21.70
C ARG A 115 14.07 9.06 -23.07
N TRP A 116 12.81 9.25 -23.44
CA TRP A 116 12.43 9.71 -24.75
C TRP A 116 12.81 11.16 -24.95
N ARG A 117 13.29 11.47 -26.15
CA ARG A 117 13.68 12.82 -26.61
C ARG A 117 12.85 13.20 -27.82
N ALA A 118 12.60 14.48 -27.97
CA ALA A 118 11.96 15.02 -29.17
C ALA A 118 12.87 14.87 -30.40
N SER A 119 12.26 14.75 -31.56
CA SER A 119 12.95 14.81 -32.86
C SER A 119 12.95 16.23 -33.41
N GLU A 120 13.88 16.52 -34.32
CA GLU A 120 13.90 17.75 -35.09
C GLU A 120 12.97 17.69 -36.33
N ASP A 121 12.87 16.50 -36.93
CA ASP A 121 12.25 16.26 -38.23
C ASP A 121 10.96 15.42 -38.20
N GLY A 122 10.54 15.00 -37.03
CA GLY A 122 9.37 14.14 -36.83
C GLY A 122 9.58 12.67 -37.11
N VAL A 123 10.86 12.24 -37.32
CA VAL A 123 11.21 10.84 -37.54
C VAL A 123 11.56 10.17 -36.21
N ALA A 124 10.79 9.14 -35.87
CA ALA A 124 11.02 8.35 -34.65
C ALA A 124 12.20 7.38 -34.83
N ASN A 125 12.98 7.19 -33.75
CA ASN A 125 13.99 6.15 -33.66
C ASN A 125 13.92 5.48 -32.27
N ALA A 126 13.32 4.29 -32.21
CA ALA A 126 13.10 3.57 -30.96
C ALA A 126 14.41 3.15 -30.28
N ASP A 127 15.42 2.75 -31.05
CA ASP A 127 16.71 2.30 -30.53
C ASP A 127 17.51 3.45 -29.87
N ALA A 128 17.30 4.68 -30.38
CA ALA A 128 17.90 5.90 -29.82
C ALA A 128 17.01 6.64 -28.83
N TYR A 129 15.81 6.11 -28.49
CA TYR A 129 14.80 6.77 -27.69
C TYR A 129 14.38 8.16 -28.23
N ILE A 130 14.21 8.27 -29.56
CA ILE A 130 13.74 9.49 -30.22
C ILE A 130 12.27 9.30 -30.59
N SER A 131 11.42 10.20 -30.10
CA SER A 131 9.99 10.24 -30.41
C SER A 131 9.76 10.99 -31.73
N ARG A 132 8.64 10.69 -32.42
CA ARG A 132 8.16 11.51 -33.55
C ARG A 132 7.65 12.89 -33.15
N ALA A 133 7.45 13.16 -31.86
CA ALA A 133 7.07 14.48 -31.39
C ALA A 133 8.23 15.47 -31.64
N THR A 134 7.95 16.55 -32.36
CA THR A 134 8.98 17.50 -32.75
C THR A 134 9.26 18.53 -31.66
N VAL A 135 10.50 19.04 -31.61
CA VAL A 135 10.89 20.17 -30.75
C VAL A 135 9.98 21.36 -31.02
N ALA A 136 9.68 21.66 -32.29
CA ALA A 136 8.82 22.78 -32.69
C ALA A 136 7.39 22.63 -32.16
N ASP A 137 6.78 21.44 -32.28
CA ASP A 137 5.40 21.23 -31.80
C ASP A 137 5.34 21.26 -30.26
N LEU A 138 6.32 20.69 -29.59
CA LEU A 138 6.41 20.75 -28.13
C LEU A 138 6.57 22.19 -27.64
N GLN A 139 7.44 22.98 -28.27
CA GLN A 139 7.59 24.39 -27.92
C GLN A 139 6.29 25.16 -28.15
N ASN A 140 5.65 24.98 -29.29
CA ASN A 140 4.36 25.61 -29.61
C ASN A 140 3.27 25.30 -28.58
N VAL A 141 3.13 24.04 -28.17
CA VAL A 141 2.18 23.63 -27.13
C VAL A 141 2.51 24.28 -25.78
N SER A 142 3.79 24.33 -25.41
CA SER A 142 4.23 24.98 -24.17
C SER A 142 3.93 26.48 -24.18
N ASP A 143 4.21 27.17 -25.30
CA ASP A 143 3.93 28.59 -25.45
C ASP A 143 2.43 28.87 -25.36
N ILE A 144 1.59 28.11 -26.06
CA ILE A 144 0.13 28.23 -25.97
C ILE A 144 -0.37 27.97 -24.55
N ALA A 145 0.13 26.92 -23.87
CA ALA A 145 -0.24 26.60 -22.49
C ALA A 145 0.05 27.79 -21.56
N LYS A 146 1.20 28.44 -21.74
CA LYS A 146 1.61 29.60 -20.95
C LYS A 146 0.83 30.86 -21.30
N GLU A 147 0.69 31.17 -22.58
CA GLU A 147 0.07 32.43 -23.03
C GLU A 147 -1.45 32.44 -22.83
N ARG A 148 -2.14 31.34 -23.15
CA ARG A 148 -3.61 31.29 -23.06
C ARG A 148 -4.12 30.94 -21.67
N TYR A 149 -3.40 30.06 -20.94
CA TYR A 149 -3.89 29.47 -19.71
C TYR A 149 -3.03 29.80 -18.49
N GLY A 150 -1.88 30.47 -18.67
CA GLY A 150 -0.93 30.74 -17.58
C GLY A 150 -0.27 29.48 -17.01
N TYR A 151 -0.34 28.37 -17.73
CA TYR A 151 0.17 27.09 -17.26
C TYR A 151 1.61 26.85 -17.73
N ASP A 152 2.49 26.52 -16.78
CA ASP A 152 3.87 26.10 -17.06
C ASP A 152 3.92 24.58 -17.23
N THR A 153 4.21 24.10 -18.44
CA THR A 153 4.34 22.67 -18.72
C THR A 153 5.61 22.04 -18.12
N GLY A 154 6.57 22.86 -17.74
CA GLY A 154 7.93 22.43 -17.45
C GLY A 154 8.70 22.01 -18.70
N SER A 155 9.91 21.48 -18.53
CA SER A 155 10.78 21.03 -19.62
C SER A 155 10.26 19.78 -20.32
N PHE A 156 10.51 19.67 -21.63
CA PHE A 156 10.35 18.42 -22.39
C PHE A 156 11.68 17.69 -22.68
N SER A 157 12.79 18.19 -22.12
CA SER A 157 14.14 17.61 -22.30
C SER A 157 14.84 17.27 -20.97
N SER A 158 14.34 17.79 -19.84
CA SER A 158 14.87 17.53 -18.50
C SER A 158 13.72 17.14 -17.56
N PHE A 159 13.79 15.98 -16.98
CA PHE A 159 12.73 15.41 -16.17
C PHE A 159 13.18 15.18 -14.73
N PRO A 160 12.26 15.25 -13.74
CA PRO A 160 12.57 14.84 -12.37
C PRO A 160 13.12 13.42 -12.33
N SER A 161 14.25 13.23 -11.64
CA SER A 161 14.92 11.93 -11.56
C SER A 161 15.47 11.62 -10.16
N ASP A 162 15.35 12.53 -9.22
CA ASP A 162 15.93 12.42 -7.88
C ASP A 162 15.05 11.55 -6.97
N ASN A 163 15.27 10.24 -6.97
CA ASN A 163 14.66 9.37 -5.97
C ASN A 163 15.43 9.51 -4.66
N LYS A 164 14.73 9.83 -3.58
CA LYS A 164 15.32 10.12 -2.26
C LYS A 164 14.67 9.29 -1.18
N ASN A 165 15.49 8.81 -0.24
CA ASN A 165 15.02 8.17 0.98
C ASN A 165 15.70 8.85 2.18
N THR A 166 14.90 9.42 3.06
CA THR A 166 15.35 10.10 4.29
C THR A 166 14.86 9.32 5.50
N LYS A 167 15.75 9.01 6.42
CA LYS A 167 15.44 8.28 7.65
C LYS A 167 16.00 9.03 8.85
N LEU A 168 15.18 9.19 9.87
CA LEU A 168 15.58 9.74 11.16
C LEU A 168 15.07 8.83 12.27
N LEU A 169 15.91 8.55 13.24
CA LEU A 169 15.54 7.82 14.44
C LEU A 169 16.08 8.56 15.66
N ALA A 170 15.22 8.76 16.66
CA ALA A 170 15.59 9.28 17.98
C ALA A 170 15.04 8.36 19.05
N ARG A 171 15.88 8.05 20.04
CA ARG A 171 15.53 7.19 21.17
C ARG A 171 16.07 7.77 22.47
N ILE A 172 15.25 7.71 23.52
CA ILE A 172 15.62 8.05 24.88
C ILE A 172 15.32 6.85 25.77
N ASP A 173 16.29 6.42 26.55
CA ASP A 173 16.16 5.37 27.55
C ASP A 173 16.39 5.96 28.94
N TRP A 174 15.39 5.87 29.80
CA TRP A 174 15.40 6.43 31.13
C TRP A 174 15.23 5.35 32.20
N ASN A 175 16.27 5.09 32.98
CA ASN A 175 16.20 4.33 34.22
C ASN A 175 15.64 5.27 35.28
N ILE A 176 14.32 5.34 35.43
CA ILE A 176 13.63 6.23 36.40
C ILE A 176 14.14 5.90 37.80
N ASN A 177 14.17 4.62 38.11
CA ASN A 177 14.77 4.05 39.32
C ASN A 177 15.13 2.57 39.04
N ASN A 178 15.50 1.80 40.08
CA ASN A 178 15.87 0.39 39.94
C ASN A 178 14.73 -0.52 39.46
N ASN A 179 13.49 -0.07 39.60
CA ASN A 179 12.29 -0.86 39.29
C ASN A 179 11.56 -0.41 38.04
N HIS A 180 11.79 0.81 37.54
CA HIS A 180 11.08 1.37 36.41
C HIS A 180 12.04 1.87 35.36
N ARG A 181 11.84 1.39 34.13
CA ARG A 181 12.59 1.79 32.93
C ARG A 181 11.63 2.20 31.84
N LEU A 182 11.90 3.37 31.25
CA LEU A 182 11.12 3.92 30.15
C LEU A 182 12.01 4.02 28.91
N ALA A 183 11.50 3.59 27.77
CA ALA A 183 12.06 3.86 26.46
C ALA A 183 11.05 4.65 25.60
N LEU A 184 11.51 5.78 25.07
CA LEU A 184 10.79 6.56 24.06
C LEU A 184 11.53 6.46 22.75
N ARG A 185 10.81 6.19 21.66
CA ARG A 185 11.40 6.12 20.32
C ARG A 185 10.51 6.82 19.31
N TYR A 186 11.12 7.65 18.49
CA TYR A 186 10.50 8.26 17.33
C TYR A 186 11.25 7.83 16.08
N ASN A 187 10.51 7.42 15.07
CA ASN A 187 11.03 7.06 13.75
C ASN A 187 10.31 7.86 12.67
N TYR A 188 11.08 8.42 11.77
CA TYR A 188 10.63 9.13 10.57
C TYR A 188 11.29 8.52 9.34
N THR A 189 10.48 8.26 8.32
CA THR A 189 10.99 7.84 7.01
C THR A 189 10.19 8.54 5.92
N LYS A 190 10.88 9.14 4.96
CA LYS A 190 10.28 9.64 3.72
C LYS A 190 10.99 9.03 2.53
N ASN A 191 10.25 8.40 1.63
CA ASN A 191 10.73 7.87 0.37
C ASN A 191 10.00 8.57 -0.78
N THR A 192 10.73 9.07 -1.78
CA THR A 192 10.18 9.72 -2.99
C THR A 192 10.72 9.02 -4.22
N VAL A 193 9.82 8.60 -5.12
CA VAL A 193 10.16 7.95 -6.39
C VAL A 193 9.40 8.62 -7.53
N TRP A 194 10.11 9.13 -8.52
CA TRP A 194 9.53 9.78 -9.69
C TRP A 194 9.14 8.79 -10.78
N ASN A 195 8.01 9.04 -11.42
CA ASN A 195 7.41 8.23 -12.47
C ASN A 195 6.97 9.08 -13.65
N ALA A 196 6.99 8.47 -14.85
CA ALA A 196 6.36 9.03 -16.04
C ALA A 196 4.82 9.01 -15.90
N PRO A 197 4.09 9.87 -16.63
CA PRO A 197 2.64 9.85 -16.62
C PRO A 197 2.09 8.50 -17.07
N ASN A 198 0.89 8.17 -16.58
CA ASN A 198 0.24 6.88 -16.88
C ASN A 198 0.15 6.63 -18.39
N ALA A 199 0.54 5.45 -18.81
CA ALA A 199 0.66 5.09 -20.22
C ALA A 199 -0.68 5.00 -20.96
N SER A 200 -1.78 4.68 -20.27
CA SER A 200 -3.08 4.45 -20.91
C SER A 200 -4.23 5.07 -20.12
N SER A 201 -5.19 5.65 -20.85
CA SER A 201 -6.48 6.08 -20.32
C SER A 201 -7.60 5.44 -21.13
N MET A 202 -8.68 5.09 -20.42
CA MET A 202 -9.93 4.59 -21.03
C MET A 202 -11.04 5.63 -20.95
N ASP A 203 -10.70 6.89 -20.70
CA ASP A 203 -11.68 7.93 -20.46
C ASP A 203 -12.51 8.23 -21.71
N GLY A 204 -13.81 8.08 -21.55
CA GLY A 204 -14.83 8.47 -22.51
C GLY A 204 -14.84 7.73 -23.84
N GLY A 205 -14.11 6.63 -24.01
CA GLY A 205 -14.13 5.96 -25.30
C GLY A 205 -13.05 4.92 -25.54
N THR A 206 -12.56 4.87 -26.76
CA THR A 206 -11.59 3.88 -27.20
C THR A 206 -10.27 4.01 -26.46
N ARG A 207 -9.76 2.90 -25.95
CA ARG A 207 -8.44 2.83 -25.34
C ARG A 207 -7.37 3.19 -26.36
N MET A 208 -6.56 4.18 -26.06
CA MET A 208 -5.41 4.53 -26.88
C MET A 208 -4.32 3.46 -26.71
N SER A 209 -3.83 2.94 -27.82
CA SER A 209 -2.70 2.02 -27.84
C SER A 209 -1.41 2.81 -27.87
N GLY A 210 -0.75 2.97 -26.78
CA GLY A 210 0.55 3.61 -26.75
C GLY A 210 0.79 4.42 -25.47
N SER A 211 2.05 4.48 -25.10
CA SER A 211 2.48 5.26 -23.95
C SER A 211 2.53 6.74 -24.31
N ARG A 212 2.27 7.61 -23.32
CA ARG A 212 2.47 9.06 -23.41
C ARG A 212 3.95 9.46 -23.47
N THR A 213 4.83 8.50 -23.25
CA THR A 213 6.29 8.64 -23.40
C THR A 213 6.80 7.45 -24.21
N SER A 214 6.90 7.61 -25.53
CA SER A 214 7.23 6.52 -26.46
C SER A 214 7.78 7.08 -27.76
N GLN A 215 8.10 6.21 -28.71
CA GLN A 215 8.42 6.61 -30.09
C GLN A 215 7.31 7.46 -30.76
N TYR A 216 6.09 7.44 -30.25
CA TYR A 216 4.95 8.15 -30.84
C TYR A 216 4.60 9.44 -30.09
N ALA A 217 4.98 9.56 -28.80
CA ALA A 217 4.47 10.60 -27.93
C ALA A 217 5.50 11.11 -26.93
N MET A 218 5.37 12.37 -26.57
CA MET A 218 6.12 13.04 -25.51
C MET A 218 5.19 13.71 -24.51
N SER A 219 5.66 13.84 -23.28
CA SER A 219 5.07 14.66 -22.22
C SER A 219 6.12 15.56 -21.59
N TYR A 220 5.69 16.48 -20.73
CA TYR A 220 6.56 17.45 -20.08
C TYR A 220 6.87 17.07 -18.64
N ALA A 221 7.85 17.75 -18.05
CA ALA A 221 8.31 17.50 -16.69
C ALA A 221 7.20 17.68 -15.64
N ASN A 222 6.30 18.65 -15.81
CA ASN A 222 5.20 18.89 -14.88
C ASN A 222 4.05 17.88 -15.04
N SER A 223 4.08 17.02 -16.05
CA SER A 223 3.17 15.87 -16.17
C SER A 223 3.70 14.60 -15.47
N MET A 224 4.89 14.67 -14.90
CA MET A 224 5.44 13.59 -14.08
C MET A 224 4.88 13.64 -12.67
N TYR A 225 4.84 12.50 -12.01
CA TYR A 225 4.40 12.41 -10.62
C TYR A 225 5.40 11.65 -9.75
N SER A 226 5.43 11.96 -8.46
CA SER A 226 6.13 11.16 -7.47
C SER A 226 5.19 10.24 -6.71
N LEU A 227 5.74 9.16 -6.18
CA LEU A 227 5.16 8.38 -5.09
C LEU A 227 5.94 8.71 -3.84
N ASP A 228 5.28 9.38 -2.90
CA ASP A 228 5.83 9.77 -1.62
C ASP A 228 5.25 8.88 -0.52
N ASN A 229 6.11 8.08 0.13
CA ASN A 229 5.74 7.29 1.29
C ASN A 229 6.34 7.96 2.53
N LEU A 230 5.49 8.37 3.44
CA LEU A 230 5.86 9.06 4.67
C LEU A 230 5.43 8.24 5.87
N VAL A 231 6.34 7.99 6.79
CA VAL A 231 6.06 7.25 8.04
C VAL A 231 6.51 8.07 9.23
N HIS A 232 5.59 8.30 10.14
CA HIS A 232 5.87 8.75 11.51
C HIS A 232 5.48 7.64 12.47
N SER A 233 6.38 7.25 13.36
CA SER A 233 6.09 6.26 14.40
C SER A 233 6.66 6.70 15.73
N LEU A 234 5.81 6.69 16.75
CA LEU A 234 6.17 6.98 18.15
C LEU A 234 5.90 5.75 18.99
N SER A 235 6.82 5.40 19.86
CA SER A 235 6.70 4.27 20.79
C SER A 235 7.07 4.70 22.21
N PHE A 236 6.23 4.35 23.15
CA PHE A 236 6.41 4.49 24.60
C PHE A 236 6.40 3.10 25.21
N ASP A 237 7.48 2.67 25.85
CA ASP A 237 7.64 1.34 26.47
C ASP A 237 8.09 1.51 27.92
N LEU A 238 7.19 1.25 28.88
CA LEU A 238 7.45 1.32 30.31
C LEU A 238 7.49 -0.09 30.90
N ASN A 239 8.66 -0.47 31.38
CA ASN A 239 8.89 -1.73 32.08
C ASN A 239 9.00 -1.47 33.58
N SER A 240 8.14 -2.12 34.36
CA SER A 240 8.01 -1.96 35.81
C SER A 240 8.15 -3.29 36.54
N ARG A 241 8.95 -3.32 37.58
CA ARG A 241 9.07 -4.43 38.53
C ARG A 241 8.49 -4.03 39.86
N PHE A 242 7.28 -4.47 40.16
CA PHE A 242 6.59 -4.08 41.42
C PHE A 242 7.08 -4.87 42.62
N SER A 243 7.48 -6.13 42.41
CA SER A 243 8.06 -6.99 43.45
C SER A 243 9.03 -8.01 42.82
N ALA A 244 9.55 -8.94 43.63
CA ALA A 244 10.34 -10.06 43.13
C ALA A 244 9.54 -10.99 42.21
N THR A 245 8.23 -11.03 42.38
CA THR A 245 7.32 -11.95 41.70
C THR A 245 6.35 -11.26 40.74
N LEU A 246 6.29 -9.92 40.69
CA LEU A 246 5.33 -9.20 39.87
C LEU A 246 6.02 -8.13 39.01
N SER A 247 5.83 -8.22 37.70
CA SER A 247 6.29 -7.23 36.72
C SER A 247 5.18 -6.85 35.75
N ASN A 248 5.35 -5.68 35.13
CA ASN A 248 4.44 -5.17 34.13
C ASN A 248 5.23 -4.55 32.97
N GLN A 249 4.70 -4.68 31.77
CA GLN A 249 5.14 -3.94 30.60
C GLN A 249 3.93 -3.22 30.00
N PHE A 250 3.97 -1.89 29.99
CA PHE A 250 3.02 -1.04 29.29
C PHE A 250 3.67 -0.51 28.01
N LEU A 251 3.04 -0.78 26.86
CA LEU A 251 3.51 -0.36 25.56
C LEU A 251 2.40 0.43 24.84
N ALA A 252 2.70 1.66 24.43
CA ALA A 252 1.83 2.44 23.57
C ALA A 252 2.59 2.82 22.30
N THR A 253 1.98 2.62 21.14
CA THR A 253 2.54 3.03 19.85
C THR A 253 1.51 3.80 19.03
N PHE A 254 2.01 4.81 18.34
CA PHE A 254 1.28 5.57 17.34
C PHE A 254 2.06 5.51 16.04
N SER A 255 1.38 5.23 14.92
CA SER A 255 1.98 5.29 13.60
C SER A 255 1.03 5.99 12.63
N LYS A 256 1.58 6.93 11.87
CA LYS A 256 0.93 7.57 10.74
C LYS A 256 1.74 7.24 9.49
N LEU A 257 1.07 6.67 8.50
CA LEU A 257 1.65 6.30 7.22
C LEU A 257 0.85 7.02 6.13
N ASP A 258 1.52 7.85 5.37
CA ASP A 258 0.92 8.59 4.26
C ASP A 258 1.59 8.12 2.95
N ASP A 259 0.79 7.56 2.05
CA ASP A 259 1.19 7.22 0.69
C ASP A 259 0.51 8.21 -0.25
N VAL A 260 1.26 9.18 -0.76
CA VAL A 260 0.72 10.34 -1.49
C VAL A 260 1.37 10.42 -2.87
N ARG A 261 0.59 10.78 -3.88
CA ARG A 261 1.16 11.21 -5.14
C ARG A 261 1.50 12.69 -5.09
N GLY A 262 2.75 13.01 -5.40
CA GLY A 262 3.25 14.39 -5.52
C GLY A 262 3.45 14.79 -6.97
N THR A 263 3.49 16.09 -7.22
CA THR A 263 3.74 16.67 -8.54
C THR A 263 4.45 18.02 -8.45
N ASN A 264 5.13 18.42 -9.53
CA ASN A 264 5.62 19.77 -9.72
C ASN A 264 4.62 20.65 -10.50
N SER A 265 3.50 20.08 -10.96
CA SER A 265 2.43 20.82 -11.66
C SER A 265 1.66 21.73 -10.71
N SER A 266 1.23 22.87 -11.20
CA SER A 266 0.05 23.53 -10.64
C SER A 266 -1.22 22.77 -11.02
N ILE A 267 -2.32 22.98 -10.30
CA ILE A 267 -3.63 22.41 -10.63
C ILE A 267 -4.03 22.87 -12.04
N PHE A 268 -4.08 21.93 -12.96
CA PHE A 268 -4.45 22.18 -14.35
C PHE A 268 -4.95 20.88 -14.99
N PRO A 269 -6.02 20.90 -15.83
CA PRO A 269 -6.51 19.72 -16.50
C PRO A 269 -5.43 19.00 -17.32
N PHE A 270 -5.48 17.67 -17.32
CA PHE A 270 -4.59 16.90 -18.16
C PHE A 270 -5.10 16.88 -19.60
N VAL A 271 -4.21 17.07 -20.55
CA VAL A 271 -4.53 17.19 -21.97
C VAL A 271 -3.76 16.17 -22.78
N ASP A 272 -4.47 15.39 -23.57
CA ASP A 272 -3.90 14.56 -24.63
C ASP A 272 -4.20 15.18 -26.01
N ILE A 273 -3.16 15.41 -26.80
CA ILE A 273 -3.23 15.80 -28.19
C ILE A 273 -2.84 14.58 -29.03
N LEU A 274 -3.71 14.18 -29.96
CA LEU A 274 -3.48 13.02 -30.79
C LEU A 274 -2.83 13.40 -32.12
N LYS A 275 -2.20 12.42 -32.75
CA LYS A 275 -1.77 12.42 -34.14
C LYS A 275 -1.95 10.99 -34.68
N ASP A 276 -2.66 10.84 -35.80
CA ASP A 276 -2.96 9.53 -36.40
C ASP A 276 -3.67 8.58 -35.43
N ASN A 277 -4.64 9.09 -34.66
CA ASN A 277 -5.39 8.37 -33.62
C ASN A 277 -4.52 7.75 -32.50
N GLN A 278 -3.33 8.28 -32.26
CA GLN A 278 -2.43 7.87 -31.18
C GLN A 278 -1.98 9.08 -30.38
N ASN A 279 -1.58 8.86 -29.13
CA ASN A 279 -0.96 9.90 -28.33
C ASN A 279 0.20 10.54 -29.11
N TYR A 280 0.32 11.85 -28.99
CA TYR A 280 1.36 12.65 -29.60
C TYR A 280 2.04 13.58 -28.61
N ILE A 281 1.28 14.50 -28.00
CA ILE A 281 1.76 15.39 -26.96
C ILE A 281 0.77 15.37 -25.80
N SER A 282 1.29 15.23 -24.57
CA SER A 282 0.47 15.25 -23.35
C SER A 282 1.04 16.23 -22.35
N PHE A 283 0.18 17.04 -21.70
CA PHE A 283 0.56 18.00 -20.66
C PHE A 283 -0.55 18.19 -19.63
N GLY A 284 -0.28 18.92 -18.56
CA GLY A 284 -1.18 19.09 -17.43
C GLY A 284 -0.78 18.24 -16.23
N GLU A 285 -1.51 18.36 -15.13
CA GLU A 285 -1.32 17.51 -13.96
C GLU A 285 -1.76 16.09 -14.25
N GLU A 286 -0.91 15.10 -13.96
CA GLU A 286 -1.13 13.69 -14.31
C GLU A 286 -2.48 13.18 -13.79
N LEU A 287 -3.18 12.40 -14.60
CA LEU A 287 -4.59 11.98 -14.45
C LEU A 287 -4.99 11.40 -13.09
N PHE A 288 -4.05 10.77 -12.40
CA PHE A 288 -4.29 10.05 -11.16
C PHE A 288 -3.59 10.69 -9.96
N THR A 289 -3.04 11.91 -10.12
CA THR A 289 -2.20 12.53 -9.09
C THR A 289 -2.98 13.40 -8.12
N TYR A 290 -3.90 14.21 -8.63
CA TYR A 290 -4.71 15.10 -7.81
C TYR A 290 -5.57 14.31 -6.82
N ASN A 291 -5.48 14.66 -5.53
CA ASN A 291 -6.17 13.96 -4.44
C ASN A 291 -6.08 12.42 -4.54
N ASN A 292 -4.87 11.92 -4.76
CA ASN A 292 -4.56 10.50 -4.71
C ASN A 292 -3.61 10.24 -3.55
N ALA A 293 -4.19 9.85 -2.44
CA ALA A 293 -3.46 9.60 -1.21
C ALA A 293 -4.12 8.48 -0.39
N VAL A 294 -3.30 7.75 0.37
CA VAL A 294 -3.78 6.85 1.42
C VAL A 294 -3.16 7.30 2.73
N HIS A 295 -4.02 7.69 3.68
CA HIS A 295 -3.63 8.08 5.02
C HIS A 295 -4.00 6.99 6.00
N ASN A 296 -3.01 6.29 6.57
CA ASN A 296 -3.24 5.27 7.58
C ASN A 296 -2.82 5.77 8.96
N THR A 297 -3.71 5.63 9.93
CA THR A 297 -3.44 5.92 11.34
C THR A 297 -3.63 4.66 12.17
N VAL A 298 -2.64 4.32 12.99
CA VAL A 298 -2.67 3.14 13.85
C VAL A 298 -2.27 3.54 15.27
N TRP A 299 -3.17 3.27 16.22
CA TRP A 299 -2.89 3.30 17.65
C TRP A 299 -2.85 1.87 18.16
N ASN A 300 -1.85 1.55 18.96
CA ASN A 300 -1.79 0.27 19.67
C ASN A 300 -1.36 0.52 21.12
N ILE A 301 -2.19 0.06 22.05
CA ILE A 301 -1.94 0.14 23.49
C ILE A 301 -1.99 -1.27 24.04
N LYS A 302 -0.97 -1.65 24.76
CA LYS A 302 -0.80 -3.00 25.29
C LYS A 302 -0.30 -2.95 26.73
N ASP A 303 -0.87 -3.77 27.59
CA ASP A 303 -0.47 -3.90 28.98
C ASP A 303 -0.35 -5.37 29.35
N ASP A 304 0.86 -5.78 29.76
CA ASP A 304 1.23 -7.16 30.11
C ASP A 304 1.63 -7.22 31.59
N VAL A 305 0.86 -7.93 32.39
CA VAL A 305 1.21 -8.24 33.79
C VAL A 305 1.75 -9.67 33.86
N THR A 306 2.93 -9.82 34.44
CA THR A 306 3.58 -11.13 34.61
C THR A 306 3.78 -11.44 36.09
N TYR A 307 3.30 -12.61 36.50
CA TYR A 307 3.43 -13.13 37.85
C TYR A 307 4.29 -14.42 37.87
N TYR A 308 5.30 -14.41 38.72
CA TYR A 308 6.22 -15.55 38.88
C TYR A 308 5.88 -16.30 40.18
N THR A 309 5.59 -17.60 40.08
CA THR A 309 5.26 -18.45 41.24
C THR A 309 5.76 -19.87 41.05
N GLY A 310 6.63 -20.34 41.93
CA GLY A 310 7.26 -21.66 41.79
C GLY A 310 7.93 -21.82 40.42
N ASN A 311 7.51 -22.82 39.67
CA ASN A 311 8.02 -23.12 38.32
C ASN A 311 7.18 -22.47 37.19
N HIS A 312 6.24 -21.61 37.53
CA HIS A 312 5.32 -20.96 36.60
C HIS A 312 5.65 -19.49 36.39
N LYS A 313 5.50 -19.04 35.14
CA LYS A 313 5.50 -17.62 34.77
C LYS A 313 4.17 -17.35 34.05
N ILE A 314 3.22 -16.86 34.83
CA ILE A 314 1.87 -16.58 34.38
C ILE A 314 1.81 -15.14 33.87
N MET A 315 1.29 -14.95 32.67
CA MET A 315 1.12 -13.63 32.05
C MET A 315 -0.34 -13.43 31.67
N VAL A 316 -0.88 -12.27 31.99
CA VAL A 316 -2.18 -11.78 31.55
C VAL A 316 -1.97 -10.47 30.81
N GLY A 317 -2.58 -10.30 29.66
CA GLY A 317 -2.44 -9.07 28.89
C GLY A 317 -3.72 -8.61 28.24
N LEU A 318 -3.75 -7.29 28.01
CA LEU A 318 -4.77 -6.57 27.26
C LEU A 318 -4.11 -5.86 26.07
N ASN A 319 -4.81 -5.81 24.97
CA ASN A 319 -4.37 -5.08 23.78
C ASN A 319 -5.57 -4.32 23.17
N TYR A 320 -5.40 -3.04 22.96
CA TYR A 320 -6.30 -2.21 22.18
C TYR A 320 -5.58 -1.73 20.93
N GLU A 321 -6.21 -1.89 19.78
CA GLU A 321 -5.72 -1.38 18.50
C GLU A 321 -6.85 -0.63 17.80
N HIS A 322 -6.59 0.60 17.39
CA HIS A 322 -7.43 1.38 16.50
C HIS A 322 -6.71 1.53 15.17
N GLN A 323 -7.40 1.22 14.08
CA GLN A 323 -6.90 1.43 12.73
C GLN A 323 -7.90 2.23 11.91
N MET A 324 -7.38 3.19 11.18
CA MET A 324 -8.13 3.99 10.22
C MET A 324 -7.31 4.13 8.94
N ALA A 325 -7.97 3.99 7.81
CA ALA A 325 -7.42 4.31 6.51
C ALA A 325 -8.41 5.19 5.74
N ASP A 326 -7.93 6.34 5.29
CA ASP A 326 -8.60 7.20 4.31
C ASP A 326 -7.92 6.98 2.96
N ASN A 327 -8.68 6.53 1.97
CA ASN A 327 -8.19 6.31 0.61
C ASN A 327 -8.88 7.32 -0.32
N GLN A 328 -8.10 8.29 -0.77
CA GLN A 328 -8.51 9.30 -1.75
C GLN A 328 -8.09 8.83 -3.15
N TYR A 329 -9.01 8.88 -4.11
CA TYR A 329 -8.73 8.50 -5.48
C TYR A 329 -9.67 9.25 -6.44
N LEU A 330 -9.17 10.32 -7.02
CA LEU A 330 -9.89 11.17 -7.97
C LEU A 330 -9.22 11.09 -9.35
N ARG A 331 -9.57 10.06 -10.12
CA ARG A 331 -9.12 9.98 -11.52
C ARG A 331 -9.68 11.16 -12.31
N ASN A 332 -8.83 11.89 -13.03
CA ASN A 332 -9.19 13.12 -13.74
C ASN A 332 -9.74 14.21 -12.80
N GLY A 333 -9.27 14.28 -11.56
CA GLY A 333 -9.78 15.24 -10.57
C GLY A 333 -9.52 16.69 -10.90
N THR A 334 -8.49 16.99 -11.71
CA THR A 334 -8.24 18.34 -12.26
C THR A 334 -8.98 18.62 -13.57
N GLY A 335 -9.52 17.57 -14.20
CA GLY A 335 -10.11 17.59 -15.53
C GLY A 335 -9.25 16.88 -16.55
N TYR A 336 -9.86 16.48 -17.65
CA TYR A 336 -9.20 15.83 -18.77
C TYR A 336 -9.79 16.32 -20.09
N TYR A 337 -8.92 16.63 -21.04
CA TYR A 337 -9.28 17.00 -22.40
C TYR A 337 -8.52 16.16 -23.41
N ARG A 338 -9.19 15.73 -24.48
CA ARG A 338 -8.54 15.07 -25.61
C ARG A 338 -8.89 15.75 -26.91
N TYR A 339 -7.86 16.15 -27.65
CA TYR A 339 -7.98 16.73 -28.99
C TYR A 339 -7.51 15.73 -30.03
N THR A 340 -8.21 15.66 -31.18
CA THR A 340 -7.91 14.71 -32.27
C THR A 340 -6.66 15.08 -33.05
N SER A 341 -6.25 16.34 -32.99
CA SER A 341 -5.05 16.86 -33.66
C SER A 341 -4.45 18.05 -32.91
N LEU A 342 -3.19 18.38 -33.24
CA LEU A 342 -2.54 19.60 -32.78
C LEU A 342 -3.28 20.86 -33.26
N ASP A 343 -3.75 20.86 -34.50
CA ASP A 343 -4.51 21.99 -35.07
C ASP A 343 -5.80 22.24 -34.29
N ASP A 344 -6.54 21.19 -33.91
CA ASP A 344 -7.75 21.31 -33.09
C ASP A 344 -7.45 21.97 -31.74
N PHE A 345 -6.35 21.61 -31.10
CA PHE A 345 -5.91 22.23 -29.85
C PHE A 345 -5.52 23.71 -30.07
N VAL A 346 -4.72 23.99 -31.09
CA VAL A 346 -4.25 25.36 -31.40
C VAL A 346 -5.43 26.31 -31.71
N GLN A 347 -6.43 25.82 -32.42
CA GLN A 347 -7.63 26.60 -32.80
C GLN A 347 -8.67 26.68 -31.68
N GLY A 348 -8.50 25.90 -30.58
CA GLY A 348 -9.51 25.80 -29.54
C GLY A 348 -10.79 25.15 -30.04
N ALA A 349 -10.68 24.17 -30.94
CA ALA A 349 -11.82 23.40 -31.44
C ALA A 349 -12.50 22.61 -30.29
N ALA A 350 -13.68 22.08 -30.54
CA ALA A 350 -14.34 21.21 -29.60
C ALA A 350 -13.48 19.94 -29.36
N PRO A 351 -13.16 19.59 -28.09
CA PRO A 351 -12.41 18.37 -27.80
C PRO A 351 -13.22 17.12 -28.12
N GLU A 352 -12.55 16.01 -28.40
CA GLU A 352 -13.18 14.70 -28.58
C GLU A 352 -13.79 14.17 -27.28
N ILE A 353 -13.10 14.38 -26.18
CA ILE A 353 -13.47 13.89 -24.84
C ILE A 353 -13.17 14.95 -23.81
N VAL A 354 -14.08 15.11 -22.84
CA VAL A 354 -13.88 15.88 -21.62
C VAL A 354 -14.31 15.04 -20.43
N CYS A 355 -13.46 14.96 -19.40
CA CYS A 355 -13.79 14.25 -18.16
C CYS A 355 -13.47 15.11 -16.94
N LEU A 356 -14.21 14.87 -15.85
CA LEU A 356 -13.91 15.40 -14.53
C LEU A 356 -14.49 14.46 -13.48
N THR A 357 -13.72 14.15 -12.45
CA THR A 357 -14.22 13.48 -11.24
C THR A 357 -14.24 14.48 -10.10
N TYR A 358 -15.36 14.56 -9.39
CA TYR A 358 -15.53 15.46 -8.25
C TYR A 358 -16.35 14.80 -7.15
N GLY A 359 -16.12 15.21 -5.90
CA GLY A 359 -16.90 14.75 -4.75
C GLY A 359 -18.30 15.33 -4.74
N TYR A 360 -19.26 14.59 -4.23
CA TYR A 360 -20.62 15.06 -4.00
C TYR A 360 -20.68 16.05 -2.82
N ASN A 361 -21.77 16.82 -2.74
CA ASN A 361 -22.07 17.72 -1.63
C ASN A 361 -21.00 18.81 -1.37
N GLY A 362 -20.23 19.17 -2.39
CA GLY A 362 -19.13 20.13 -2.26
C GLY A 362 -17.88 19.59 -1.61
N GLU A 363 -17.77 18.26 -1.43
CA GLU A 363 -16.56 17.63 -0.92
C GLU A 363 -15.42 17.79 -1.94
N ASN A 364 -14.31 18.38 -1.51
CA ASN A 364 -13.16 18.60 -2.38
C ASN A 364 -12.16 17.45 -2.35
N GLU A 365 -12.14 16.68 -1.26
CA GLU A 365 -11.22 15.55 -1.04
C GLU A 365 -12.02 14.29 -0.68
N PRO A 366 -12.91 13.79 -1.58
CA PRO A 366 -13.70 12.63 -1.28
C PRO A 366 -12.79 11.43 -0.99
N ALA A 367 -13.04 10.78 0.14
CA ALA A 367 -12.25 9.66 0.61
C ALA A 367 -13.13 8.45 0.95
N SER A 368 -12.63 7.29 0.63
CA SER A 368 -13.16 6.03 1.13
C SER A 368 -12.52 5.72 2.48
N ARG A 369 -13.28 5.83 3.56
CA ARG A 369 -12.78 5.58 4.92
C ARG A 369 -13.16 4.19 5.39
N VAL A 370 -12.19 3.49 5.97
CA VAL A 370 -12.42 2.30 6.77
C VAL A 370 -11.72 2.45 8.11
N GLN A 371 -12.46 2.20 9.17
CA GLN A 371 -11.91 2.19 10.53
C GLN A 371 -12.49 1.04 11.35
N TYR A 372 -11.67 0.50 12.24
CA TYR A 372 -12.09 -0.50 13.20
C TYR A 372 -11.30 -0.41 14.51
N ASN A 373 -11.93 -0.91 15.56
CA ASN A 373 -11.31 -1.13 16.86
C ASN A 373 -11.12 -2.63 17.06
N LYS A 374 -9.96 -3.01 17.61
CA LYS A 374 -9.65 -4.39 18.00
C LYS A 374 -9.31 -4.45 19.47
N LEU A 375 -10.02 -5.31 20.21
CA LEU A 375 -9.76 -5.58 21.62
C LEU A 375 -9.22 -7.00 21.76
N GLY A 376 -8.03 -7.13 22.35
CA GLY A 376 -7.40 -8.40 22.63
C GLY A 376 -7.27 -8.66 24.12
N PHE A 377 -7.65 -9.84 24.56
CA PHE A 377 -7.36 -10.36 25.91
C PHE A 377 -6.60 -11.68 25.77
N TYR A 378 -5.58 -11.89 26.61
CA TYR A 378 -4.80 -13.12 26.54
C TYR A 378 -4.22 -13.52 27.89
N LEU A 379 -4.05 -14.84 28.04
CA LEU A 379 -3.45 -15.51 29.19
C LEU A 379 -2.42 -16.51 28.69
N GLN A 380 -1.25 -16.57 29.32
CA GLN A 380 -0.20 -17.53 29.03
C GLN A 380 0.46 -18.02 30.31
N ASP A 381 0.75 -19.30 30.38
CA ASP A 381 1.64 -19.88 31.38
C ASP A 381 2.88 -20.47 30.69
N GLU A 382 4.04 -20.09 31.16
CA GLU A 382 5.32 -20.72 30.84
C GLU A 382 5.72 -21.53 32.07
N TRP A 383 5.57 -22.85 31.96
CA TRP A 383 5.79 -23.81 33.02
C TRP A 383 7.10 -24.59 32.82
N ASN A 384 8.05 -24.40 33.73
CA ASN A 384 9.25 -25.21 33.83
C ASN A 384 8.91 -26.54 34.54
N VAL A 385 8.42 -27.53 33.76
CA VAL A 385 8.02 -28.85 34.31
C VAL A 385 9.19 -29.53 35.01
N ARG A 386 10.37 -29.39 34.43
CA ARG A 386 11.68 -29.78 34.94
C ARG A 386 12.73 -28.77 34.51
N SER A 387 13.94 -28.85 35.01
CA SER A 387 15.04 -27.97 34.62
C SER A 387 15.42 -28.06 33.14
N ASP A 388 15.16 -29.21 32.51
CA ASP A 388 15.44 -29.52 31.10
C ASP A 388 14.20 -29.48 30.20
N PHE A 389 12.98 -29.33 30.75
CA PHE A 389 11.73 -29.40 30.01
C PHE A 389 10.77 -28.28 30.39
N LYS A 390 10.45 -27.46 29.39
CA LYS A 390 9.54 -26.33 29.50
C LYS A 390 8.34 -26.47 28.55
N VAL A 391 7.15 -26.10 29.03
CA VAL A 391 5.92 -26.00 28.26
C VAL A 391 5.41 -24.58 28.36
N THR A 392 4.94 -24.04 27.24
CA THR A 392 4.24 -22.75 27.17
C THR A 392 2.83 -23.02 26.64
N ALA A 393 1.81 -22.63 27.38
CA ALA A 393 0.42 -22.76 26.95
C ALA A 393 -0.28 -21.40 27.08
N GLY A 394 -1.06 -21.03 26.08
CA GLY A 394 -1.73 -19.75 26.10
C GLY A 394 -2.99 -19.73 25.26
N LEU A 395 -3.84 -18.77 25.61
CA LEU A 395 -5.13 -18.53 24.95
C LEU A 395 -5.27 -17.04 24.71
N ARG A 396 -5.66 -16.68 23.49
CA ARG A 396 -5.92 -15.29 23.08
C ARG A 396 -7.30 -15.15 22.45
N PHE A 397 -7.97 -14.08 22.81
CA PHE A 397 -9.26 -13.64 22.25
C PHE A 397 -9.06 -12.28 21.59
N ASP A 398 -9.48 -12.11 20.36
CA ASP A 398 -9.47 -10.85 19.62
C ASP A 398 -10.88 -10.54 19.10
N GLY A 399 -11.48 -9.46 19.60
CA GLY A 399 -12.74 -8.89 19.09
C GLY A 399 -12.45 -7.75 18.11
N ILE A 400 -13.12 -7.74 16.95
CA ILE A 400 -12.98 -6.71 15.91
C ILE A 400 -14.34 -6.06 15.69
N PHE A 401 -14.36 -4.70 15.68
CA PHE A 401 -15.55 -3.86 15.61
C PHE A 401 -15.34 -2.78 14.55
N PHE A 402 -15.99 -2.94 13.40
CA PHE A 402 -15.95 -1.95 12.32
C PHE A 402 -16.92 -0.78 12.62
N ASP A 403 -16.58 0.41 12.10
CA ASP A 403 -17.43 1.58 12.15
C ASP A 403 -18.03 1.84 10.75
N ASN A 404 -19.35 1.88 10.66
CA ASN A 404 -20.10 2.09 9.41
C ASN A 404 -20.47 3.58 9.18
N GLY A 405 -20.08 4.49 10.06
CA GLY A 405 -20.57 5.88 10.07
C GLY A 405 -20.32 6.67 8.79
N ASP A 406 -19.30 6.31 8.03
CA ASP A 406 -18.91 7.00 6.78
C ASP A 406 -19.44 6.30 5.51
N LEU A 407 -20.24 5.23 5.65
CA LEU A 407 -20.76 4.48 4.50
C LEU A 407 -22.16 4.93 4.11
N MET A 408 -22.44 4.85 2.80
CA MET A 408 -23.78 5.08 2.25
C MET A 408 -24.15 3.93 1.31
N THR A 409 -25.34 3.35 1.54
CA THR A 409 -25.88 2.29 0.66
C THR A 409 -26.22 2.86 -0.71
N ASN A 410 -25.79 2.20 -1.77
CA ASN A 410 -26.29 2.42 -3.12
C ASN A 410 -27.47 1.44 -3.36
N ASN A 411 -28.70 1.96 -3.38
CA ASN A 411 -29.88 1.12 -3.52
C ASN A 411 -29.92 0.36 -4.85
N ALA A 412 -29.41 0.96 -5.95
CA ALA A 412 -29.37 0.30 -7.24
C ALA A 412 -28.39 -0.91 -7.25
N ILE A 413 -27.34 -0.89 -6.42
CA ILE A 413 -26.46 -2.06 -6.22
C ILE A 413 -27.15 -3.08 -5.31
N LEU A 414 -27.78 -2.61 -4.21
CA LEU A 414 -28.44 -3.49 -3.25
C LEU A 414 -29.57 -4.31 -3.89
N ASP A 415 -30.29 -3.73 -4.86
CA ASP A 415 -31.37 -4.37 -5.58
C ASP A 415 -30.92 -5.46 -6.58
N LEU A 416 -29.63 -5.53 -6.92
CA LEU A 416 -29.10 -6.59 -7.78
C LEU A 416 -29.09 -7.92 -7.04
N ASP A 417 -29.60 -8.97 -7.73
CA ASP A 417 -29.63 -10.35 -7.22
C ASP A 417 -28.55 -11.21 -7.91
N TYR A 418 -27.49 -11.52 -7.16
CA TYR A 418 -26.46 -12.45 -7.58
C TYR A 418 -26.76 -13.88 -7.09
N ASN A 419 -27.88 -14.44 -7.56
CA ASN A 419 -28.36 -15.78 -7.18
C ASN A 419 -28.67 -15.87 -5.66
N GLY A 420 -29.55 -15.00 -5.19
CA GLY A 420 -29.97 -14.89 -3.78
C GLY A 420 -28.98 -14.11 -2.88
N ARG A 421 -27.96 -13.46 -3.46
CA ARG A 421 -26.97 -12.65 -2.74
C ARG A 421 -27.10 -11.19 -3.15
N HIS A 422 -27.11 -10.30 -2.16
CA HIS A 422 -27.20 -8.85 -2.35
C HIS A 422 -25.97 -8.16 -1.74
N ILE A 423 -25.57 -7.04 -2.32
CA ILE A 423 -24.39 -6.27 -1.88
C ILE A 423 -24.87 -4.98 -1.25
N ASP A 424 -24.69 -4.83 0.06
CA ASP A 424 -24.96 -3.59 0.78
C ASP A 424 -23.65 -2.79 0.93
N THR A 425 -23.47 -1.74 0.12
CA THR A 425 -22.29 -0.87 0.15
C THR A 425 -22.26 0.07 1.37
N GLY A 426 -23.34 0.10 2.16
CA GLY A 426 -23.48 0.90 3.38
C GLY A 426 -23.03 0.18 4.65
N LYS A 427 -22.46 -1.03 4.56
CA LYS A 427 -22.08 -1.82 5.73
C LYS A 427 -20.73 -2.51 5.57
N TRP A 428 -19.93 -2.43 6.62
CA TRP A 428 -18.78 -3.30 6.81
C TRP A 428 -19.19 -4.66 7.37
N PRO A 429 -18.28 -5.66 7.41
CA PRO A 429 -18.54 -6.93 8.07
C PRO A 429 -18.98 -6.78 9.50
N GLY A 430 -19.79 -7.70 9.99
CA GLY A 430 -20.25 -7.75 11.36
C GLY A 430 -19.11 -7.91 12.38
N ASN A 431 -19.40 -7.62 13.64
CA ASN A 431 -18.44 -7.82 14.73
C ASN A 431 -18.00 -9.28 14.78
N SER A 432 -16.71 -9.50 14.94
CA SER A 432 -16.14 -10.86 14.96
C SER A 432 -15.29 -11.09 16.20
N LEU A 433 -15.37 -12.33 16.72
CA LEU A 433 -14.50 -12.81 17.80
C LEU A 433 -13.63 -13.95 17.27
N THR A 434 -12.32 -13.81 17.44
CA THR A 434 -11.35 -14.84 17.07
C THR A 434 -10.68 -15.41 18.31
N VAL A 435 -10.62 -16.74 18.40
CA VAL A 435 -9.97 -17.46 19.49
C VAL A 435 -8.69 -18.12 18.96
N SER A 436 -7.57 -17.91 19.64
CA SER A 436 -6.24 -18.34 19.21
C SER A 436 -5.52 -19.09 20.34
N PRO A 437 -5.82 -20.41 20.55
CA PRO A 437 -5.05 -21.26 21.46
C PRO A 437 -3.68 -21.55 20.88
N ARG A 438 -2.67 -21.63 21.76
CA ARG A 438 -1.28 -21.95 21.41
C ARG A 438 -0.64 -22.80 22.49
N ILE A 439 0.15 -23.78 22.06
CA ILE A 439 0.99 -24.59 22.94
C ILE A 439 2.37 -24.77 22.31
N GLY A 440 3.40 -24.63 23.11
CA GLY A 440 4.77 -24.85 22.70
C GLY A 440 5.55 -25.61 23.77
N PHE A 441 6.63 -26.25 23.39
CA PHE A 441 7.54 -26.93 24.33
C PHE A 441 9.00 -26.80 23.87
N SER A 442 9.90 -26.91 24.84
CA SER A 442 11.33 -26.99 24.62
C SER A 442 11.91 -27.99 25.61
N TRP A 443 12.63 -28.99 25.10
CA TRP A 443 13.24 -30.06 25.88
C TRP A 443 14.72 -30.22 25.54
N ASP A 444 15.57 -30.03 26.52
CA ASP A 444 16.99 -30.36 26.45
C ASP A 444 17.16 -31.84 26.82
N ILE A 445 17.14 -32.71 25.80
CA ILE A 445 17.08 -34.19 25.98
C ILE A 445 18.24 -34.71 26.82
N LEU A 446 19.42 -34.12 26.67
CA LEU A 446 20.64 -34.57 27.38
C LEU A 446 20.95 -33.71 28.62
N GLY A 447 20.19 -32.65 28.87
CA GLY A 447 20.37 -31.76 30.01
C GLY A 447 21.64 -30.90 29.97
N ASN A 448 22.35 -30.87 28.86
CA ASN A 448 23.63 -30.18 28.68
C ASN A 448 23.62 -29.18 27.48
N ASN A 449 22.45 -28.86 26.95
CA ASN A 449 22.22 -28.02 25.79
C ASN A 449 22.79 -28.54 24.45
N THR A 450 23.21 -29.79 24.38
CA THR A 450 23.78 -30.40 23.17
C THR A 450 22.69 -30.84 22.19
N LEU A 451 21.58 -31.42 22.71
CA LEU A 451 20.47 -31.92 21.91
C LEU A 451 19.15 -31.36 22.44
N LYS A 452 18.51 -30.47 21.66
CA LYS A 452 17.23 -29.86 22.00
C LYS A 452 16.15 -30.29 21.04
N LEU A 453 15.01 -30.70 21.56
CA LEU A 453 13.76 -30.86 20.83
C LEU A 453 12.81 -29.71 21.18
N ARG A 454 12.33 -29.00 20.20
CA ARG A 454 11.35 -27.93 20.39
C ARG A 454 10.23 -28.00 19.37
N GLY A 455 9.08 -27.50 19.73
CA GLY A 455 7.94 -27.50 18.83
C GLY A 455 6.73 -26.86 19.45
N GLY A 456 5.64 -26.89 18.70
CA GLY A 456 4.37 -26.38 19.17
C GLY A 456 3.30 -26.42 18.10
N SER A 457 2.10 -26.01 18.51
CA SER A 457 0.92 -25.91 17.64
C SER A 457 0.05 -24.75 18.12
N GLY A 458 -0.64 -24.06 17.19
CA GLY A 458 -1.54 -22.99 17.56
C GLY A 458 -2.23 -22.32 16.39
N LEU A 459 -3.22 -21.50 16.75
CA LEU A 459 -3.93 -20.64 15.82
C LEU A 459 -3.35 -19.22 15.85
N PHE A 460 -3.19 -18.64 14.66
CA PHE A 460 -2.64 -17.30 14.47
C PHE A 460 -3.57 -16.49 13.61
N SER A 461 -3.95 -15.30 14.09
CA SER A 461 -4.81 -14.37 13.38
C SER A 461 -3.96 -13.28 12.72
N GLY A 462 -4.17 -13.09 11.44
CA GLY A 462 -3.52 -12.06 10.64
C GLY A 462 -4.31 -10.77 10.57
N ARG A 463 -3.79 -9.86 9.77
CA ARG A 463 -4.41 -8.60 9.39
C ARG A 463 -4.39 -8.47 7.87
N LEU A 464 -5.47 -7.98 7.30
CA LEU A 464 -5.53 -7.64 5.89
C LEU A 464 -5.21 -6.15 5.69
N PRO A 465 -4.46 -5.76 4.66
CA PRO A 465 -4.31 -4.34 4.29
C PRO A 465 -5.66 -3.69 4.04
N LEU A 466 -5.88 -2.49 4.62
CA LEU A 466 -7.19 -1.83 4.59
C LEU A 466 -7.64 -1.41 3.19
N VAL A 467 -6.71 -1.31 2.23
CA VAL A 467 -7.02 -1.03 0.81
C VAL A 467 -8.00 -2.05 0.19
N PHE A 468 -8.03 -3.30 0.68
CA PHE A 468 -9.01 -4.28 0.20
C PHE A 468 -10.44 -3.91 0.61
N PHE A 469 -10.60 -3.21 1.72
CA PHE A 469 -11.90 -2.71 2.18
C PHE A 469 -12.28 -1.41 1.49
N THR A 470 -11.36 -0.45 1.36
CA THR A 470 -11.64 0.88 0.78
C THR A 470 -12.10 0.82 -0.67
N ASN A 471 -11.85 -0.27 -1.39
CA ASN A 471 -12.36 -0.47 -2.74
C ASN A 471 -13.90 -0.48 -2.80
N MET A 472 -14.60 -0.91 -1.75
CA MET A 472 -16.06 -0.94 -1.74
C MET A 472 -16.67 0.46 -1.84
N PRO A 473 -16.41 1.44 -0.94
CA PRO A 473 -16.95 2.78 -1.09
C PRO A 473 -16.43 3.51 -2.33
N THR A 474 -15.13 3.32 -2.71
CA THR A 474 -14.54 3.96 -3.90
C THR A 474 -15.30 3.60 -5.17
N ASN A 475 -15.72 2.33 -5.31
CA ASN A 475 -16.46 1.83 -6.47
C ASN A 475 -17.98 1.74 -6.22
N GLY A 476 -18.46 2.20 -5.08
CA GLY A 476 -19.88 2.22 -4.73
C GLY A 476 -20.68 3.33 -5.40
N GLY A 477 -20.01 4.32 -6.01
CA GLY A 477 -20.65 5.45 -6.70
C GLY A 477 -21.31 6.48 -5.77
N MET A 478 -21.05 6.43 -4.44
CA MET A 478 -21.73 7.26 -3.44
C MET A 478 -20.86 8.39 -2.87
N ILE A 479 -19.57 8.42 -3.17
CA ILE A 479 -18.65 9.46 -2.64
C ILE A 479 -18.24 10.49 -3.69
N GLN A 480 -18.22 10.11 -4.98
CA GLN A 480 -17.77 10.96 -6.08
C GLN A 480 -18.51 10.63 -7.37
N TYR A 481 -18.59 11.61 -8.25
CA TYR A 481 -19.13 11.47 -9.59
C TYR A 481 -18.02 11.54 -10.65
N GLN A 482 -18.03 10.58 -11.59
CA GLN A 482 -17.11 10.56 -12.73
C GLN A 482 -17.84 10.99 -14.00
N ALA A 483 -17.76 12.27 -14.32
CA ALA A 483 -18.32 12.79 -15.56
C ALA A 483 -17.39 12.46 -16.73
N GLN A 484 -17.95 11.84 -17.77
CA GLN A 484 -17.27 11.55 -19.03
C GLN A 484 -18.15 11.99 -20.18
N VAL A 485 -17.66 12.86 -21.02
CA VAL A 485 -18.41 13.41 -22.15
C VAL A 485 -17.65 13.16 -23.45
N ASN A 486 -18.36 12.61 -24.41
CA ASN A 486 -18.01 12.53 -25.82
C ASN A 486 -19.24 12.89 -26.65
N ALA A 487 -19.13 12.93 -27.97
CA ALA A 487 -20.22 13.33 -28.85
C ALA A 487 -21.51 12.51 -28.64
N LYS A 488 -21.40 11.21 -28.31
CA LYS A 488 -22.56 10.34 -28.03
C LYS A 488 -23.23 10.75 -26.71
N ASN A 489 -22.45 10.81 -25.63
CA ASN A 489 -22.98 11.12 -24.29
C ASN A 489 -23.57 12.53 -24.23
N ALA A 490 -22.96 13.50 -24.93
CA ALA A 490 -23.47 14.85 -25.05
C ALA A 490 -24.85 14.87 -25.73
N LYS A 491 -24.98 14.19 -26.89
CA LYS A 491 -26.25 14.08 -27.60
C LYS A 491 -27.34 13.43 -26.76
N ASP A 492 -27.01 12.34 -26.03
CA ASP A 492 -27.96 11.64 -25.15
C ASP A 492 -28.48 12.55 -24.03
N LYS A 493 -27.70 13.58 -23.64
CA LYS A 493 -28.07 14.62 -22.66
C LYS A 493 -28.60 15.91 -23.26
N GLY A 494 -28.73 16.01 -24.58
CA GLY A 494 -29.34 17.16 -25.27
C GLY A 494 -28.42 18.34 -25.57
N PHE A 495 -27.08 18.12 -25.53
CA PHE A 495 -26.10 19.14 -25.90
C PHE A 495 -25.06 18.62 -26.90
N THR A 496 -24.08 19.42 -27.30
CA THR A 496 -22.98 19.01 -28.21
C THR A 496 -21.62 19.27 -27.57
N MET A 497 -20.55 18.72 -28.15
CA MET A 497 -19.18 19.01 -27.71
C MET A 497 -18.77 20.49 -27.89
N ASP A 498 -19.52 21.28 -28.67
CA ASP A 498 -19.29 22.72 -28.80
C ASP A 498 -19.42 23.49 -27.50
N GLU A 499 -20.10 22.90 -26.48
CA GLU A 499 -20.14 23.47 -25.13
C GLU A 499 -18.75 23.61 -24.48
N PHE A 500 -17.76 22.83 -24.95
CA PHE A 500 -16.38 22.85 -24.50
C PHE A 500 -15.41 23.49 -25.51
N LYS A 501 -15.93 24.15 -26.55
CA LYS A 501 -15.14 24.90 -27.53
C LYS A 501 -14.57 26.17 -26.92
N GLY A 502 -13.44 26.64 -27.43
CA GLY A 502 -12.80 27.88 -27.00
C GLY A 502 -11.63 27.67 -26.03
N GLY A 503 -11.32 26.43 -25.68
CA GLY A 503 -10.12 26.07 -24.92
C GLY A 503 -10.39 25.33 -23.62
N ILE A 504 -9.36 25.24 -22.79
CA ILE A 504 -9.36 24.47 -21.55
C ILE A 504 -9.87 25.34 -20.41
N LEU A 505 -10.90 24.91 -19.72
CA LEU A 505 -11.41 25.54 -18.50
C LEU A 505 -10.55 25.15 -17.29
N SER A 506 -10.44 26.02 -16.30
CA SER A 506 -9.90 25.65 -15.00
C SER A 506 -10.77 24.57 -14.35
N THR A 507 -10.22 23.80 -13.42
CA THR A 507 -10.93 22.71 -12.73
C THR A 507 -12.27 23.16 -12.14
N GLU A 508 -12.30 24.32 -11.46
CA GLU A 508 -13.54 24.87 -10.88
C GLU A 508 -14.54 25.33 -11.93
N ALA A 509 -14.06 25.98 -12.99
CA ALA A 509 -14.94 26.39 -14.09
C ALA A 509 -15.50 25.18 -14.85
N LEU A 510 -14.70 24.13 -15.01
CA LEU A 510 -15.14 22.87 -15.62
C LEU A 510 -16.17 22.16 -14.73
N LYS A 511 -15.98 22.13 -13.42
CA LYS A 511 -16.93 21.58 -12.46
C LYS A 511 -18.28 22.32 -12.54
N GLN A 512 -18.25 23.65 -12.53
CA GLN A 512 -19.46 24.46 -12.68
C GLN A 512 -20.14 24.20 -14.03
N LYS A 513 -19.38 24.10 -15.12
CA LYS A 513 -19.91 23.76 -16.44
C LYS A 513 -20.65 22.43 -16.46
N PHE A 514 -20.12 21.40 -15.78
CA PHE A 514 -20.82 20.13 -15.64
C PHE A 514 -22.13 20.27 -14.86
N TYR A 515 -22.15 21.08 -13.79
CA TYR A 515 -23.37 21.35 -13.03
C TYR A 515 -24.44 22.05 -13.90
N ASP A 516 -24.03 23.05 -14.70
CA ASP A 516 -24.90 23.76 -15.62
C ASP A 516 -25.47 22.85 -16.72
N LEU A 517 -24.74 21.80 -17.10
CA LEU A 517 -25.17 20.75 -18.04
C LEU A 517 -26.02 19.64 -17.38
N GLY A 518 -26.42 19.83 -16.10
CA GLY A 518 -27.31 18.91 -15.41
C GLY A 518 -26.64 17.67 -14.82
N TYR A 519 -25.31 17.70 -14.60
CA TYR A 519 -24.64 16.63 -13.86
C TYR A 519 -24.87 16.78 -12.36
N PRO A 520 -24.94 15.66 -11.60
CA PRO A 520 -25.38 15.68 -10.20
C PRO A 520 -24.34 16.36 -9.29
N GLN A 521 -24.84 17.19 -8.35
CA GLN A 521 -24.04 17.84 -7.32
C GLN A 521 -24.14 17.12 -5.96
N THR A 522 -25.24 16.44 -5.73
CA THR A 522 -25.54 15.73 -4.48
C THR A 522 -25.92 14.29 -4.79
N ILE A 523 -25.90 13.43 -3.78
CA ILE A 523 -26.26 12.02 -3.89
C ILE A 523 -27.07 11.58 -2.68
N LYS A 524 -28.04 10.70 -2.89
CA LYS A 524 -28.78 9.97 -1.87
C LYS A 524 -28.81 8.48 -2.24
N PRO A 525 -29.13 7.58 -1.32
CA PRO A 525 -29.18 6.14 -1.60
C PRO A 525 -30.02 5.77 -2.83
N GLU A 526 -31.15 6.44 -3.02
CA GLU A 526 -32.08 6.22 -4.14
C GLU A 526 -31.59 6.77 -5.48
N ASP A 527 -30.65 7.71 -5.48
CA ASP A 527 -30.05 8.30 -6.68
C ASP A 527 -28.85 7.46 -7.21
N GLY A 528 -28.44 6.44 -6.47
CA GLY A 528 -27.34 5.57 -6.84
C GLY A 528 -27.56 4.91 -8.20
N THR A 529 -26.47 4.73 -8.95
CA THR A 529 -26.48 4.01 -10.22
C THR A 529 -25.58 2.79 -10.14
N VAL A 530 -25.85 1.79 -10.99
CA VAL A 530 -25.02 0.58 -11.04
C VAL A 530 -23.75 0.87 -11.85
N PRO A 531 -22.54 0.81 -11.24
CA PRO A 531 -21.29 0.97 -11.96
C PRO A 531 -21.01 -0.26 -12.84
N SER A 532 -20.06 -0.12 -13.78
CA SER A 532 -19.65 -1.22 -14.64
C SER A 532 -18.98 -2.39 -13.89
N SER A 533 -18.44 -2.10 -12.72
CA SER A 533 -17.79 -3.07 -11.82
C SER A 533 -18.04 -2.65 -10.38
N ILE A 534 -18.45 -3.60 -9.56
CA ILE A 534 -18.75 -3.41 -8.14
C ILE A 534 -17.64 -4.06 -7.32
N CYS A 535 -17.23 -3.42 -6.25
CA CYS A 535 -16.44 -4.04 -5.20
C CYS A 535 -17.28 -4.12 -3.92
N GLY A 536 -17.16 -5.20 -3.17
CA GLY A 536 -17.88 -5.37 -1.92
C GLY A 536 -17.08 -6.22 -0.92
N VAL A 537 -17.58 -6.25 0.31
CA VAL A 537 -17.06 -7.11 1.39
C VAL A 537 -18.19 -7.98 1.89
N ASP A 538 -17.94 -9.28 1.99
CA ASP A 538 -18.91 -10.22 2.55
C ASP A 538 -19.27 -9.81 3.99
N PRO A 539 -20.55 -9.71 4.37
CA PRO A 539 -20.97 -9.39 5.72
C PRO A 539 -20.41 -10.34 6.79
N ASP A 540 -20.12 -11.58 6.41
CA ASP A 540 -19.55 -12.61 7.29
C ASP A 540 -18.03 -12.71 7.22
N PHE A 541 -17.36 -11.77 6.53
CA PHE A 541 -15.92 -11.77 6.39
C PHE A 541 -15.20 -11.74 7.75
N LYS A 542 -14.19 -12.60 7.89
CA LYS A 542 -13.30 -12.69 9.07
C LYS A 542 -11.86 -12.44 8.65
N MET A 543 -11.09 -11.81 9.53
CA MET A 543 -9.66 -11.65 9.31
C MET A 543 -8.97 -13.01 9.12
N PRO A 544 -7.92 -13.09 8.29
CA PRO A 544 -7.24 -14.34 8.00
C PRO A 544 -6.76 -15.05 9.26
N GLN A 545 -6.94 -16.36 9.31
CA GLN A 545 -6.47 -17.21 10.40
C GLN A 545 -5.76 -18.46 9.85
N VAL A 546 -4.67 -18.84 10.50
CA VAL A 546 -3.84 -19.98 10.11
C VAL A 546 -3.58 -20.87 11.32
N TRP A 547 -3.73 -22.18 11.15
CA TRP A 547 -3.19 -23.16 12.06
C TRP A 547 -1.76 -23.47 11.68
N LYS A 548 -0.82 -23.32 12.63
CA LYS A 548 0.58 -23.65 12.45
C LYS A 548 1.02 -24.67 13.48
N SER A 549 1.82 -25.63 13.03
CA SER A 549 2.54 -26.57 13.89
C SER A 549 3.99 -26.66 13.43
N SER A 550 4.92 -26.73 14.36
CA SER A 550 6.32 -26.99 14.06
C SER A 550 6.94 -27.96 15.04
N ILE A 551 7.94 -28.67 14.57
CA ILE A 551 8.84 -29.51 15.38
C ILE A 551 10.26 -29.34 14.86
N ALA A 552 11.20 -29.12 15.76
CA ALA A 552 12.60 -28.92 15.41
C ALA A 552 13.53 -29.66 16.36
N VAL A 553 14.63 -30.15 15.82
CA VAL A 553 15.76 -30.72 16.55
C VAL A 553 16.98 -29.85 16.33
N ASP A 554 17.54 -29.30 17.39
CA ASP A 554 18.81 -28.57 17.40
C ASP A 554 19.90 -29.45 18.00
N TYR A 555 20.97 -29.68 17.26
CA TYR A 555 22.09 -30.52 17.69
C TYR A 555 23.42 -29.79 17.57
N THR A 556 24.11 -29.64 18.70
CA THR A 556 25.48 -29.14 18.71
C THR A 556 26.43 -30.31 18.50
N VAL A 557 27.06 -30.39 17.34
CA VAL A 557 27.94 -31.51 16.97
C VAL A 557 29.25 -31.40 17.76
N PRO A 558 29.69 -32.49 18.44
CA PRO A 558 30.89 -32.47 19.27
C PRO A 558 32.17 -32.52 18.43
N VAL A 559 32.47 -31.46 17.69
CA VAL A 559 33.68 -31.29 16.89
C VAL A 559 34.50 -30.11 17.41
N SER A 560 35.74 -29.97 16.94
CA SER A 560 36.69 -28.94 17.42
C SER A 560 36.31 -27.49 17.05
N PHE A 561 35.34 -27.29 16.18
CA PHE A 561 34.79 -25.99 15.79
C PHE A 561 33.30 -25.95 16.10
N PRO A 562 32.71 -24.75 16.33
CA PRO A 562 31.29 -24.61 16.66
C PRO A 562 30.43 -25.00 15.43
N LEU A 563 29.78 -26.17 15.47
CA LEU A 563 28.86 -26.67 14.46
C LEU A 563 27.52 -26.98 15.10
N ASN A 564 26.49 -26.21 14.78
CA ASN A 564 25.13 -26.45 15.17
C ASN A 564 24.30 -26.86 13.94
N VAL A 565 23.55 -27.93 14.05
CA VAL A 565 22.65 -28.45 13.02
C VAL A 565 21.23 -28.38 13.53
N THR A 566 20.37 -27.70 12.78
CA THR A 566 18.93 -27.60 13.05
C THR A 566 18.17 -28.27 11.91
N VAL A 567 17.25 -29.17 12.27
CA VAL A 567 16.26 -29.73 11.35
C VAL A 567 14.88 -29.33 11.86
N GLU A 568 14.10 -28.64 11.04
CA GLU A 568 12.77 -28.17 11.42
C GLU A 568 11.73 -28.56 10.36
N GLY A 569 10.61 -29.13 10.83
CA GLY A 569 9.41 -29.37 10.03
C GLY A 569 8.31 -28.38 10.44
N ILE A 570 7.67 -27.74 9.44
CA ILE A 570 6.59 -26.77 9.65
C ILE A 570 5.37 -27.19 8.83
N TYR A 571 4.21 -27.23 9.49
CA TYR A 571 2.91 -27.44 8.86
C TYR A 571 2.04 -26.20 9.04
N ASN A 572 1.47 -25.72 7.93
CA ASN A 572 0.54 -24.58 7.93
C ASN A 572 -0.74 -24.95 7.21
N LYS A 573 -1.89 -24.58 7.79
CA LYS A 573 -3.20 -24.71 7.18
C LYS A 573 -3.97 -23.40 7.36
N THR A 574 -4.32 -22.74 6.26
CA THR A 574 -5.15 -21.55 6.29
C THR A 574 -6.61 -21.94 6.56
N LEU A 575 -7.27 -21.25 7.49
CA LEU A 575 -8.66 -21.48 7.88
C LEU A 575 -9.59 -20.45 7.23
N ASN A 576 -9.22 -19.17 7.30
CA ASN A 576 -9.97 -18.06 6.73
C ASN A 576 -9.04 -17.28 5.78
N ALA A 577 -8.70 -17.85 4.61
CA ALA A 577 -7.96 -17.09 3.62
C ALA A 577 -8.86 -15.99 3.03
N ALA A 578 -8.31 -14.80 2.84
CA ALA A 578 -9.00 -13.76 2.09
C ALA A 578 -8.91 -14.08 0.59
N MET A 579 -10.02 -13.96 -0.11
CA MET A 579 -10.14 -14.20 -1.54
C MET A 579 -11.02 -13.11 -2.16
N LEU A 580 -10.67 -12.66 -3.36
CA LEU A 580 -11.56 -11.87 -4.20
C LEU A 580 -12.28 -12.82 -5.17
N LYS A 581 -13.61 -12.86 -5.10
CA LYS A 581 -14.45 -13.67 -5.98
C LYS A 581 -15.44 -12.78 -6.73
N ASP A 582 -15.56 -12.98 -8.01
CA ASP A 582 -16.59 -12.31 -8.82
C ASP A 582 -17.94 -13.03 -8.65
N TRP A 583 -18.88 -12.41 -7.93
CA TRP A 583 -20.21 -12.97 -7.70
C TRP A 583 -21.08 -12.99 -8.94
N SER A 584 -20.73 -12.24 -9.98
CA SER A 584 -21.45 -12.32 -11.25
C SER A 584 -21.23 -13.66 -11.98
N GLN A 585 -20.16 -14.38 -11.64
CA GLN A 585 -19.82 -15.64 -12.27
C GLN A 585 -20.53 -16.82 -11.62
N LYS A 586 -21.12 -17.68 -12.45
CA LYS A 586 -21.70 -18.98 -12.03
C LYS A 586 -20.60 -19.92 -11.54
N ASP A 587 -20.99 -20.90 -10.71
CA ASP A 587 -20.04 -21.90 -10.26
C ASP A 587 -19.39 -22.66 -11.42
N ILE A 588 -18.07 -22.91 -11.29
CA ILE A 588 -17.26 -23.59 -12.31
C ILE A 588 -17.51 -25.10 -12.43
N ASN A 589 -18.42 -25.64 -11.62
CA ASN A 589 -18.79 -27.06 -11.68
C ASN A 589 -19.48 -27.36 -13.01
N GLY A 590 -18.88 -28.27 -13.79
CA GLY A 590 -19.35 -28.62 -15.12
C GLY A 590 -18.81 -27.75 -16.28
N PHE A 591 -18.01 -26.74 -15.99
CA PHE A 591 -17.36 -25.96 -17.05
C PHE A 591 -16.23 -26.76 -17.72
N THR A 592 -16.04 -26.50 -19.02
CA THR A 592 -14.92 -27.04 -19.76
C THR A 592 -13.59 -26.60 -19.14
N ARG A 593 -12.67 -27.52 -19.01
CA ARG A 593 -11.31 -27.24 -18.56
C ARG A 593 -10.39 -27.00 -19.75
N PHE A 594 -9.49 -26.04 -19.62
CA PHE A 594 -8.42 -25.86 -20.58
C PHE A 594 -7.48 -27.06 -20.50
N ASN A 595 -7.27 -27.77 -21.62
CA ASN A 595 -6.42 -28.96 -21.65
C ASN A 595 -4.93 -28.59 -21.74
N GLY A 596 -4.46 -27.84 -20.74
CA GLY A 596 -3.08 -27.42 -20.56
C GLY A 596 -2.52 -27.92 -19.23
N ALA A 597 -1.27 -27.58 -18.95
CA ALA A 597 -0.55 -28.02 -17.74
C ALA A 597 -1.23 -27.61 -16.43
N ASP A 598 -1.92 -26.47 -16.40
CA ASP A 598 -2.62 -25.93 -15.23
C ASP A 598 -4.10 -26.30 -15.15
N ASN A 599 -4.65 -26.95 -16.18
CA ASN A 599 -6.04 -27.40 -16.24
C ASN A 599 -7.08 -26.35 -15.74
N ARG A 600 -6.87 -25.07 -16.07
CA ARG A 600 -7.72 -23.96 -15.63
C ARG A 600 -9.15 -24.06 -16.21
N PRO A 601 -10.18 -23.56 -15.49
CA PRO A 601 -11.53 -23.52 -16.05
C PRO A 601 -11.63 -22.49 -17.18
N VAL A 602 -12.45 -22.81 -18.19
CA VAL A 602 -12.84 -21.89 -19.25
C VAL A 602 -14.25 -21.42 -18.96
N PHE A 603 -14.44 -20.11 -18.84
CA PHE A 603 -15.74 -19.50 -18.63
C PHE A 603 -16.38 -19.19 -19.99
N PRO A 604 -17.49 -19.84 -20.36
CA PRO A 604 -18.23 -19.51 -21.57
C PRO A 604 -18.98 -18.17 -21.39
N SER A 605 -19.51 -17.64 -22.50
CA SER A 605 -20.23 -16.35 -22.50
C SER A 605 -21.50 -16.35 -21.62
N ASP A 606 -22.10 -17.49 -21.35
CA ASP A 606 -23.25 -17.70 -20.49
C ASP A 606 -22.90 -18.04 -19.03
N ALA A 607 -21.61 -17.96 -18.67
CA ALA A 607 -21.15 -18.19 -17.30
C ALA A 607 -21.53 -17.06 -16.33
N THR A 608 -21.96 -15.91 -16.83
CA THR A 608 -22.40 -14.78 -16.02
C THR A 608 -23.90 -14.87 -15.68
N TYR A 609 -24.27 -14.51 -14.45
CA TYR A 609 -25.67 -14.35 -14.08
C TYR A 609 -26.29 -13.18 -14.85
N THR A 610 -27.61 -13.25 -15.10
CA THR A 610 -28.37 -12.23 -15.81
C THR A 610 -29.51 -11.71 -14.92
N ASP A 611 -29.92 -10.47 -15.17
CA ASP A 611 -31.15 -9.91 -14.62
C ASP A 611 -32.40 -10.54 -15.26
N GLU A 612 -33.60 -10.13 -14.82
CA GLU A 612 -34.88 -10.60 -15.36
C GLU A 612 -35.06 -10.31 -16.85
N ALA A 613 -34.40 -9.29 -17.38
CA ALA A 613 -34.41 -8.94 -18.80
C ALA A 613 -33.39 -9.72 -19.64
N GLY A 614 -32.64 -10.65 -19.03
CA GLY A 614 -31.59 -11.45 -19.69
C GLY A 614 -30.29 -10.70 -19.95
N LYS A 615 -30.10 -9.50 -19.38
CA LYS A 615 -28.85 -8.75 -19.46
C LYS A 615 -27.87 -9.24 -18.40
N SER A 616 -26.60 -9.44 -18.77
CA SER A 616 -25.57 -9.84 -17.84
C SER A 616 -25.42 -8.85 -16.70
N LEU A 617 -25.37 -9.36 -15.48
CA LEU A 617 -25.07 -8.56 -14.28
C LEU A 617 -23.63 -8.00 -14.36
N PRO A 618 -23.38 -6.81 -13.80
CA PRO A 618 -22.04 -6.27 -13.70
C PRO A 618 -21.15 -7.16 -12.84
N SER A 619 -19.84 -7.20 -13.14
CA SER A 619 -18.87 -7.88 -12.28
C SER A 619 -18.90 -7.35 -10.87
N ALA A 620 -18.93 -8.25 -9.89
CA ALA A 620 -19.00 -7.93 -8.47
C ALA A 620 -17.87 -8.63 -7.71
N TYR A 621 -16.76 -7.92 -7.54
CA TYR A 621 -15.57 -8.43 -6.85
C TYR A 621 -15.75 -8.34 -5.34
N MET A 622 -16.10 -9.47 -4.74
CA MET A 622 -16.37 -9.59 -3.31
C MET A 622 -15.15 -10.10 -2.56
N LEU A 623 -14.78 -9.36 -1.51
CA LEU A 623 -13.82 -9.84 -0.51
C LEU A 623 -14.53 -10.84 0.40
N GLU A 624 -14.20 -12.11 0.29
CA GLU A 624 -14.77 -13.20 1.07
C GLU A 624 -13.72 -14.13 1.66
N ASN A 625 -14.12 -15.03 2.55
CA ASN A 625 -13.23 -16.05 3.08
C ASN A 625 -13.32 -17.34 2.29
N THR A 626 -12.18 -18.04 2.19
CA THR A 626 -12.10 -19.41 1.68
C THR A 626 -11.32 -20.29 2.64
N SER A 627 -11.72 -21.56 2.72
CA SER A 627 -10.94 -22.62 3.42
C SER A 627 -9.94 -23.31 2.49
N ARG A 628 -9.94 -22.96 1.20
CA ARG A 628 -9.02 -23.48 0.19
C ARG A 628 -7.80 -22.54 0.15
N GLY A 629 -6.79 -22.83 0.95
CA GLY A 629 -5.50 -22.15 0.96
C GLY A 629 -4.39 -23.16 0.74
#